data_ab1dcf933f764d25eb30b3f43709ffae
#
_entry.id   ab1dcf933f764d25eb30b3f43709ffae
#
_cell.length_a   1.000
_cell.length_b   1.000
_cell.length_c   1.000
_cell.angle_alpha   90.00
_cell.angle_beta   90.00
_cell.angle_gamma   90.00
#
_symmetry.space_group_name_H-M   'P 1'
#
loop_
_entity.id
_entity.type
_entity.pdbx_description
1 polymer ?
#
loop_
_entity_poly.entity_id
_entity_poly.type
_entity_poly.pdbx_seq_one_letter_code
_entity_poly.pdbx_strand_id
1 'polypeptide(L)' 'FTPLQYILSVRIYNAEALLKSNMYNITEVASIVGYDNPLYFSRIFKKMKGISPSEYRNNIES' A
#
# COMPACT_ATOMS: atom_id res chain seq x y z
N PHE A 1 16.69 -11.51 -1.68
CA PHE A 1 16.18 -10.22 -1.17
C PHE A 1 17.18 -9.55 -0.27
N THR A 2 17.31 -8.23 -0.39
CA THR A 2 18.00 -7.45 0.64
C THR A 2 17.05 -7.25 1.81
N PRO A 3 17.56 -6.95 3.02
CA PRO A 3 16.67 -6.67 4.15
C PRO A 3 15.67 -5.55 3.88
N LEU A 4 16.10 -4.50 3.15
CA LEU A 4 15.21 -3.40 2.82
C LEU A 4 14.10 -3.85 1.88
N GLN A 5 14.42 -4.63 0.86
CA GLN A 5 13.42 -5.15 -0.07
C GLN A 5 12.40 -6.04 0.64
N TYR A 6 12.87 -6.84 1.59
CA TYR A 6 11.98 -7.69 2.37
C TYR A 6 10.98 -6.86 3.18
N ILE A 7 11.48 -5.81 3.87
CA ILE A 7 10.64 -4.93 4.66
C ILE A 7 9.59 -4.24 3.78
N LEU A 8 10.01 -3.73 2.63
CA LEU A 8 9.09 -3.08 1.69
C LEU A 8 8.02 -4.06 1.20
N SER A 9 8.40 -5.29 0.89
CA SER A 9 7.47 -6.31 0.44
C SER A 9 6.42 -6.62 1.50
N VAL A 10 6.83 -6.74 2.76
CA VAL A 10 5.90 -7.00 3.87
C VAL A 10 4.94 -5.84 4.06
N ARG A 11 5.45 -4.60 4.02
CA ARG A 11 4.61 -3.42 4.18
C ARG A 11 3.56 -3.32 3.07
N ILE A 12 3.97 -3.56 1.82
CA ILE A 12 3.05 -3.50 0.69
C ILE A 12 2.03 -4.64 0.74
N TYR A 13 2.46 -5.82 1.13
CA TYR A 13 1.55 -6.96 1.30
C TYR A 13 0.47 -6.64 2.35
N ASN A 14 0.87 -6.07 3.49
CA ASN A 14 -0.07 -5.69 4.53
C ASN A 14 -1.01 -4.57 4.04
N ALA A 15 -0.49 -3.63 3.25
CA ALA A 15 -1.30 -2.57 2.67
C ALA A 15 -2.38 -3.13 1.74
N GLU A 16 -2.04 -4.13 0.94
CA GLU A 16 -3.02 -4.78 0.07
C GLU A 16 -4.20 -5.34 0.87
N ALA A 17 -3.92 -6.03 1.96
CA ALA A 17 -4.97 -6.59 2.81
C ALA A 17 -5.86 -5.50 3.39
N LEU A 18 -5.25 -4.39 3.86
CA LEU A 18 -6.01 -3.27 4.42
C LEU A 18 -6.86 -2.57 3.36
N LEU A 19 -6.34 -2.44 2.14
CA LEU A 19 -7.09 -1.85 1.04
C LEU A 19 -8.29 -2.72 0.65
N LYS A 20 -8.11 -4.03 0.65
CA LYS A 20 -9.19 -4.98 0.34
C LYS A 20 -10.31 -4.95 1.36
N SER A 21 -9.98 -4.68 2.62
CA SER A 21 -10.97 -4.64 3.68
C SER A 21 -11.94 -3.46 3.55
N ASN A 22 -11.52 -2.41 2.85
CA ASN A 22 -12.28 -1.18 2.64
C ASN A 22 -12.71 -0.49 3.96
N MET A 23 -11.99 -0.76 5.04
CA MET A 23 -12.26 -0.17 6.35
C MET A 23 -11.44 1.10 6.60
N TYR A 24 -10.41 1.33 5.80
CA TYR A 24 -9.46 2.43 6.00
C TYR A 24 -9.28 3.22 4.71
N ASN A 25 -9.09 4.53 4.82
CA ASN A 25 -8.72 5.33 3.65
C ASN A 25 -7.22 5.16 3.36
N ILE A 26 -6.75 5.71 2.23
CA ILE A 26 -5.37 5.52 1.79
C ILE A 26 -4.38 6.09 2.81
N THR A 27 -4.68 7.25 3.38
CA THR A 27 -3.83 7.88 4.39
C THR A 27 -3.70 6.99 5.62
N GLU A 28 -4.80 6.40 6.06
CA GLU A 28 -4.80 5.49 7.21
C GLU A 28 -3.98 4.24 6.92
N VAL A 29 -4.15 3.66 5.75
CA VAL A 29 -3.38 2.48 5.34
C VAL A 29 -1.88 2.80 5.36
N ALA A 30 -1.49 3.94 4.80
CA ALA A 30 -0.09 4.34 4.79
C ALA A 30 0.48 4.41 6.22
N SER A 31 -0.26 5.03 7.12
CA SER A 31 0.16 5.16 8.52
C SER A 31 0.29 3.79 9.21
N ILE A 32 -0.70 2.92 9.01
CA ILE A 32 -0.72 1.60 9.64
C ILE A 32 0.48 0.77 9.21
N VAL A 33 0.86 0.83 7.93
CA VAL A 33 1.98 0.03 7.43
C VAL A 33 3.34 0.70 7.64
N GLY A 34 3.37 1.90 8.24
CA GLY A 34 4.62 2.50 8.68
C GLY A 34 5.13 3.69 7.86
N TYR A 35 4.26 4.31 7.07
CA TYR A 35 4.64 5.50 6.28
C TYR A 35 3.92 6.73 6.81
N ASP A 36 4.69 7.76 7.19
CA ASP A 36 4.11 9.01 7.69
C ASP A 36 3.51 9.85 6.56
N ASN A 37 4.05 9.73 5.36
CA ASN A 37 3.63 10.52 4.21
C ASN A 37 2.86 9.63 3.22
N PRO A 38 1.56 9.85 3.03
CA PRO A 38 0.77 9.01 2.11
C PRO A 38 1.19 9.14 0.65
N LEU A 39 1.77 10.27 0.24
CA LEU A 39 2.28 10.42 -1.12
C LEU A 39 3.48 9.49 -1.35
N TYR A 40 4.36 9.41 -0.36
CA TYR A 40 5.51 8.53 -0.45
C TYR A 40 5.05 7.07 -0.51
N PHE A 41 4.11 6.71 0.34
CA PHE A 41 3.50 5.38 0.32
C PHE A 41 2.92 5.05 -1.05
N SER A 42 2.17 5.99 -1.63
CA SER A 42 1.54 5.78 -2.95
C SER A 42 2.59 5.53 -4.03
N ARG A 43 3.69 6.26 -3.98
CA ARG A 43 4.78 6.07 -4.95
C ARG A 43 5.41 4.69 -4.83
N ILE A 44 5.68 4.26 -3.60
CA ILE A 44 6.26 2.95 -3.35
C ILE A 44 5.29 1.84 -3.79
N PHE A 45 4.02 1.99 -3.44
CA PHE A 45 3.01 1.02 -3.82
C PHE A 45 2.91 0.90 -5.34
N LYS A 46 2.83 2.02 -6.03
CA LYS A 46 2.76 2.02 -7.49
C LYS A 46 3.99 1.39 -8.12
N LYS A 47 5.17 1.67 -7.57
CA LYS A 47 6.41 1.09 -8.08
C LYS A 47 6.41 -0.43 -7.94
N MET A 48 5.88 -0.96 -6.86
CA MET A 48 5.90 -2.40 -6.58
C MET A 48 4.73 -3.15 -7.20
N LYS A 49 3.56 -2.51 -7.33
CA LYS A 49 2.35 -3.17 -7.82
C LYS A 49 1.94 -2.72 -9.22
N GLY A 50 2.53 -1.66 -9.75
CA GLY A 50 2.23 -1.15 -11.09
C GLY A 50 1.05 -0.19 -11.16
N ILE A 51 0.25 -0.09 -10.11
CA ILE A 51 -0.88 0.85 -10.03
C ILE A 51 -0.89 1.51 -8.65
N SER A 52 -1.59 2.65 -8.55
CA SER A 52 -1.68 3.36 -7.29
C SER A 52 -2.59 2.62 -6.30
N PRO A 53 -2.49 2.91 -4.99
CA PRO A 53 -3.40 2.30 -4.02
C PRO A 53 -4.86 2.57 -4.31
N SER A 54 -5.20 3.76 -4.78
CA SER A 54 -6.58 4.11 -5.13
C SER A 54 -7.08 3.27 -6.30
N GLU A 55 -6.26 3.12 -7.33
CA GLU A 55 -6.60 2.28 -8.47
C GLU A 55 -6.75 0.82 -8.06
N TYR A 56 -5.87 0.35 -7.19
CA TYR A 56 -5.93 -1.00 -6.69
C TYR A 56 -7.25 -1.27 -5.97
N ARG A 57 -7.68 -0.35 -5.11
CA ARG A 57 -8.96 -0.47 -4.39
C ARG A 57 -10.15 -0.44 -5.36
N ASN A 58 -10.13 0.47 -6.32
CA ASN A 58 -11.21 0.58 -7.30
C ASN A 58 -11.34 -0.71 -8.14
N ASN A 59 -10.22 -1.31 -8.50
CA ASN A 59 -10.23 -2.56 -9.26
C ASN A 59 -10.83 -3.71 -8.46
N ILE A 60 -10.62 -3.73 -7.15
CA ILE A 60 -11.20 -4.75 -6.29
C ILE A 60 -12.72 -4.58 -6.19
N GLU A 61 -13.18 -3.34 -6.11
CA GLU A 61 -14.61 -3.04 -5.96
C GLU A 61 -15.39 -3.25 -7.23
N SER A 62 -14.74 -3.21 -8.35
CA SER A 62 -15.38 -3.47 -9.64
C SER A 62 -15.35 -4.96 -9.97
#